data_d37d4bc8375998e21c3de8544422625f
#
_entry.id   d37d4bc8375998e21c3de8544422625f
#
_cell.length_a   1.000
_cell.length_b   1.000
_cell.length_c   1.000
_cell.angle_alpha   90.00
_cell.angle_beta   90.00
_cell.angle_gamma   90.00
#
_symmetry.space_group_name_H-M   'P 1'
#
loop_
_entity.id
_entity.type
_entity.pdbx_description
1 polymer ?
#
loop_
_entity_poly.entity_id
_entity_poly.type
_entity_poly.pdbx_seq_one_letter_code
_entity_poly.pdbx_strand_id
1 'polypeptide(L)'
;MKVLFVNELGRGYGNVGPLVRMAKRLAAFGVKPVYALGDPVTPAAVLVEAAGPVLSAPSHPEPLRPKAGPATYGDILACYGFGALPELRSLVSSWDALFDLVKPAFVVASHAPTAILAARGRYAVAAVGTGFTLPPASMPVFPALRPDTASFRPEFQVLQTVNALLAERGEAGLPCLPRLLAVKARLVETIGVLDPYVAVRDDPYVALSPPAGPFEPLGVHAGIFATLDMRGKEAAATVEALGLLAEGLPVEAHLRGPGAAAAMRFLARRGAVVHERPATMPEA
;
A
#
# COMPACT_ATOMS: atom_id res chain seq x y z
N MET A 1 16.18 18.78 -8.41
CA MET A 1 16.21 18.28 -7.00
C MET A 1 15.87 16.79 -7.01
N LYS A 2 16.63 15.93 -6.31
CA LYS A 2 16.39 14.47 -6.26
C LYS A 2 15.39 14.16 -5.14
N VAL A 3 14.33 13.40 -5.44
CA VAL A 3 13.31 12.96 -4.47
C VAL A 3 13.21 11.44 -4.51
N LEU A 4 13.21 10.80 -3.33
CA LEU A 4 13.08 9.36 -3.21
C LEU A 4 11.64 9.00 -2.90
N PHE A 5 11.02 8.24 -3.79
CA PHE A 5 9.68 7.71 -3.69
C PHE A 5 9.76 6.26 -3.20
N VAL A 6 9.19 5.96 -2.06
CA VAL A 6 9.36 4.66 -1.41
C VAL A 6 8.04 3.94 -1.16
N ASN A 7 8.03 2.64 -1.44
CA ASN A 7 6.99 1.71 -1.00
C ASN A 7 7.66 0.45 -0.45
N GLU A 8 7.26 0.03 0.72
CA GLU A 8 7.85 -1.10 1.44
C GLU A 8 6.86 -2.26 1.57
N LEU A 9 5.64 -1.94 2.03
CA LEU A 9 4.61 -2.92 2.28
C LEU A 9 3.52 -2.89 1.21
N GLY A 10 2.98 -4.07 0.94
CA GLY A 10 1.98 -4.25 -0.12
C GLY A 10 2.61 -4.37 -1.51
N ARG A 11 1.92 -5.09 -2.37
CA ARG A 11 2.35 -5.36 -3.74
C ARG A 11 1.39 -4.73 -4.75
N GLY A 12 1.87 -4.51 -5.97
CA GLY A 12 1.04 -4.08 -7.09
C GLY A 12 0.83 -2.57 -7.19
N TYR A 13 -0.18 -2.20 -7.98
CA TYR A 13 -0.40 -0.83 -8.45
C TYR A 13 -0.89 0.14 -7.36
N GLY A 14 -1.63 -0.36 -6.37
CA GLY A 14 -2.33 0.49 -5.38
C GLY A 14 -1.44 1.42 -4.58
N ASN A 15 -0.21 0.99 -4.24
CA ASN A 15 0.73 1.81 -3.49
C ASN A 15 1.73 2.54 -4.38
N VAL A 16 2.05 1.99 -5.57
CA VAL A 16 3.02 2.57 -6.49
C VAL A 16 2.38 3.63 -7.39
N GLY A 17 1.14 3.45 -7.81
CA GLY A 17 0.41 4.40 -8.65
C GLY A 17 0.38 5.83 -8.09
N PRO A 18 0.01 6.05 -6.82
CA PRO A 18 0.08 7.37 -6.19
C PRO A 18 1.47 7.99 -6.23
N LEU A 19 2.53 7.20 -6.01
CA LEU A 19 3.92 7.68 -6.08
C LEU A 19 4.27 8.17 -7.48
N VAL A 20 3.93 7.41 -8.52
CA VAL A 20 4.19 7.77 -9.92
C VAL A 20 3.41 9.00 -10.34
N ARG A 21 2.11 9.09 -9.98
CA ARG A 21 1.29 10.29 -10.25
C ARG A 21 1.89 11.53 -9.59
N MET A 22 2.31 11.42 -8.33
CA MET A 22 2.95 12.53 -7.62
C MET A 22 4.28 12.90 -8.26
N ALA A 23 5.13 11.94 -8.62
CA ALA A 23 6.39 12.20 -9.29
C ALA A 23 6.20 12.93 -10.63
N LYS A 24 5.21 12.52 -11.44
CA LYS A 24 4.85 13.20 -12.70
C LYS A 24 4.46 14.67 -12.46
N ARG A 25 3.62 14.94 -11.44
CA ARG A 25 3.24 16.32 -11.08
C ARG A 25 4.43 17.16 -10.60
N LEU A 26 5.30 16.57 -9.81
CA LEU A 26 6.47 17.25 -9.27
C LEU A 26 7.58 17.45 -10.31
N ALA A 27 7.56 16.73 -11.42
CA ALA A 27 8.51 16.92 -12.53
C ALA A 27 8.49 18.35 -13.09
N ALA A 28 7.32 19.00 -13.13
CA ALA A 28 7.17 20.40 -13.54
C ALA A 28 7.95 21.37 -12.64
N PHE A 29 8.31 20.96 -11.42
CA PHE A 29 9.11 21.74 -10.46
C PHE A 29 10.59 21.30 -10.44
N GLY A 30 11.05 20.59 -11.47
CA GLY A 30 12.44 20.13 -11.59
C GLY A 30 12.81 18.97 -10.66
N VAL A 31 11.81 18.21 -10.17
CA VAL A 31 12.04 17.00 -9.38
C VAL A 31 12.54 15.88 -10.28
N LYS A 32 13.63 15.24 -9.85
CA LYS A 32 14.18 14.02 -10.46
C LYS A 32 13.81 12.84 -9.54
N PRO A 33 12.86 12.00 -9.93
CA PRO A 33 12.42 10.88 -9.08
C PRO A 33 13.45 9.76 -9.06
N VAL A 34 13.57 9.13 -7.91
CA VAL A 34 14.21 7.83 -7.69
C VAL A 34 13.21 6.99 -6.91
N TYR A 35 13.01 5.75 -7.29
CA TYR A 35 12.06 4.85 -6.65
C TYR A 35 12.80 3.78 -5.86
N ALA A 36 12.30 3.45 -4.66
CA ALA A 36 12.72 2.26 -3.91
C ALA A 36 11.45 1.47 -3.55
N LEU A 37 11.30 0.29 -4.14
CA LEU A 37 10.05 -0.49 -4.10
C LEU A 37 10.30 -1.90 -3.58
N GLY A 38 9.43 -2.36 -2.66
CA GLY A 38 9.44 -3.73 -2.16
C GLY A 38 9.02 -4.76 -3.21
N ASP A 39 8.24 -4.33 -4.21
CA ASP A 39 7.88 -5.12 -5.39
C ASP A 39 8.04 -4.26 -6.65
N PRO A 40 9.21 -4.27 -7.29
CA PRO A 40 9.43 -3.51 -8.52
C PRO A 40 8.89 -4.20 -9.77
N VAL A 41 8.50 -5.46 -9.69
CA VAL A 41 8.13 -6.29 -10.85
C VAL A 41 6.65 -6.14 -11.21
N THR A 42 5.76 -6.28 -10.23
CA THR A 42 4.31 -6.23 -10.48
C THR A 42 3.86 -4.91 -11.11
N PRO A 43 4.32 -3.71 -10.67
CA PRO A 43 3.94 -2.44 -11.25
C PRO A 43 4.80 -2.03 -12.46
N ALA A 44 5.54 -2.95 -13.10
CA ALA A 44 6.49 -2.62 -14.18
C ALA A 44 5.87 -1.76 -15.29
N ALA A 45 4.63 -2.03 -15.70
CA ALA A 45 3.94 -1.26 -16.74
C ALA A 45 3.76 0.24 -16.36
N VAL A 46 3.45 0.52 -15.08
CA VAL A 46 3.33 1.90 -14.57
C VAL A 46 4.70 2.55 -14.40
N LEU A 47 5.72 1.75 -14.06
CA LEU A 47 7.08 2.23 -13.87
C LEU A 47 7.78 2.62 -15.18
N VAL A 48 7.39 2.05 -16.31
CA VAL A 48 7.87 2.51 -17.64
C VAL A 48 7.61 4.00 -17.84
N GLU A 49 6.51 4.51 -17.29
CA GLU A 49 6.14 5.92 -17.38
C GLU A 49 6.77 6.79 -16.26
N ALA A 50 7.47 6.18 -15.33
CA ALA A 50 7.91 6.84 -14.10
C ALA A 50 9.17 7.70 -14.23
N ALA A 51 9.85 7.67 -15.41
CA ALA A 51 11.00 8.51 -15.77
C ALA A 51 12.11 8.61 -14.70
N GLY A 52 12.43 7.52 -13.98
CA GLY A 52 13.47 7.50 -12.94
C GLY A 52 13.98 6.09 -12.61
N PRO A 53 15.17 5.99 -12.02
CA PRO A 53 15.71 4.70 -11.62
C PRO A 53 14.87 4.05 -10.53
N VAL A 54 14.73 2.73 -10.60
CA VAL A 54 14.03 1.89 -9.63
C VAL A 54 15.04 1.02 -8.89
N LEU A 55 15.01 1.09 -7.57
CA LEU A 55 15.83 0.31 -6.65
C LEU A 55 14.92 -0.65 -5.86
N SER A 56 15.47 -1.75 -5.37
CA SER A 56 14.77 -2.59 -4.40
C SER A 56 14.75 -1.90 -3.04
N ALA A 57 13.58 -1.80 -2.44
CA ALA A 57 13.45 -1.34 -1.07
C ALA A 57 13.93 -2.41 -0.08
N PRO A 58 14.63 -2.04 0.99
CA PRO A 58 14.83 -2.92 2.14
C PRO A 58 13.47 -3.39 2.66
N SER A 59 13.27 -4.69 2.76
CA SER A 59 12.02 -5.30 3.22
C SER A 59 12.33 -6.59 3.98
N HIS A 60 11.43 -6.98 4.89
CA HIS A 60 11.57 -8.25 5.61
C HIS A 60 11.43 -9.42 4.62
N PRO A 61 12.42 -10.33 4.52
CA PRO A 61 12.41 -11.40 3.51
C PRO A 61 11.25 -12.39 3.74
N GLU A 62 10.97 -12.70 5.00
CA GLU A 62 9.94 -13.66 5.42
C GLU A 62 9.02 -13.05 6.49
N PRO A 63 8.06 -12.20 6.10
CA PRO A 63 7.13 -11.62 7.06
C PRO A 63 6.34 -12.71 7.82
N LEU A 64 6.15 -12.50 9.12
CA LEU A 64 5.33 -13.40 9.93
C LEU A 64 3.91 -13.48 9.36
N ARG A 65 3.34 -14.69 9.41
CA ARG A 65 1.96 -14.95 8.93
C ARG A 65 1.15 -15.65 10.02
N PRO A 66 0.62 -14.89 10.99
CA PRO A 66 -0.25 -15.48 12.02
C PRO A 66 -1.47 -16.14 11.36
N LYS A 67 -1.89 -17.31 11.88
CA LYS A 67 -3.00 -18.10 11.30
C LYS A 67 -4.29 -17.29 11.16
N ALA A 68 -4.60 -16.47 12.16
CA ALA A 68 -5.79 -15.62 12.15
C ALA A 68 -5.59 -14.31 11.33
N GLY A 69 -4.37 -14.05 10.85
CA GLY A 69 -3.98 -12.78 10.24
C GLY A 69 -3.81 -11.66 11.27
N PRO A 70 -3.29 -10.51 10.87
CA PRO A 70 -3.15 -9.35 11.74
C PRO A 70 -4.52 -8.76 12.09
N ALA A 71 -4.73 -8.42 13.37
CA ALA A 71 -5.95 -7.79 13.86
C ALA A 71 -5.87 -6.26 13.87
N THR A 72 -4.66 -5.70 14.02
CA THR A 72 -4.40 -4.26 14.10
C THR A 72 -3.30 -3.85 13.13
N TYR A 73 -3.12 -2.56 12.92
CA TYR A 73 -1.96 -2.07 12.17
C TYR A 73 -0.65 -2.32 12.93
N GLY A 74 -0.68 -2.33 14.28
CA GLY A 74 0.45 -2.74 15.11
C GLY A 74 0.90 -4.19 14.84
N ASP A 75 -0.07 -5.10 14.65
CA ASP A 75 0.23 -6.48 14.23
C ASP A 75 0.88 -6.54 12.85
N ILE A 76 0.42 -5.70 11.92
CA ILE A 76 1.05 -5.61 10.59
C ILE A 76 2.52 -5.19 10.75
N LEU A 77 2.80 -4.15 11.51
CA LEU A 77 4.17 -3.74 11.78
C LEU A 77 5.00 -4.88 12.39
N ALA A 78 4.45 -5.59 13.38
CA ALA A 78 5.13 -6.73 13.99
C ALA A 78 5.43 -7.86 12.99
N CYS A 79 4.55 -8.09 12.00
CA CYS A 79 4.80 -9.07 10.93
C CYS A 79 5.98 -8.69 10.04
N TYR A 80 6.29 -7.40 9.92
CA TYR A 80 7.30 -6.88 9.01
C TYR A 80 8.55 -6.35 9.73
N GLY A 81 8.95 -7.00 10.82
CA GLY A 81 10.23 -6.79 11.49
C GLY A 81 10.19 -5.85 12.70
N PHE A 82 9.07 -5.16 12.99
CA PHE A 82 8.95 -4.32 14.19
C PHE A 82 8.76 -5.14 15.48
N GLY A 83 8.59 -6.44 15.36
CA GLY A 83 8.42 -7.34 16.49
C GLY A 83 9.72 -7.71 17.20
N ALA A 84 10.91 -7.52 16.59
CA ALA A 84 12.20 -7.88 17.13
C ALA A 84 13.26 -6.82 16.82
N LEU A 85 13.99 -6.39 17.85
CA LEU A 85 14.99 -5.32 17.72
C LEU A 85 16.10 -5.63 16.69
N PRO A 86 16.67 -6.85 16.62
CA PRO A 86 17.68 -7.17 15.61
C PRO A 86 17.17 -7.04 14.18
N GLU A 87 15.93 -7.47 13.90
CA GLU A 87 15.32 -7.38 12.59
C GLU A 87 15.07 -5.92 12.21
N LEU A 88 14.45 -5.16 13.11
CA LEU A 88 14.17 -3.74 12.89
C LEU A 88 15.47 -2.94 12.67
N ARG A 89 16.51 -3.22 13.45
CA ARG A 89 17.85 -2.59 13.31
C ARG A 89 18.42 -2.87 11.92
N SER A 90 18.39 -4.12 11.46
CA SER A 90 18.90 -4.51 10.15
C SER A 90 18.15 -3.79 9.01
N LEU A 91 16.82 -3.73 9.08
CA LEU A 91 16.00 -3.03 8.09
C LEU A 91 16.29 -1.53 8.06
N VAL A 92 16.34 -0.88 9.22
CA VAL A 92 16.64 0.56 9.32
C VAL A 92 18.05 0.86 8.84
N SER A 93 19.06 0.05 9.19
CA SER A 93 20.43 0.18 8.68
C SER A 93 20.50 0.06 7.16
N SER A 94 19.71 -0.84 6.56
CA SER A 94 19.64 -0.98 5.11
C SER A 94 19.00 0.25 4.45
N TRP A 95 17.97 0.85 5.07
CA TRP A 95 17.41 2.12 4.63
C TRP A 95 18.40 3.27 4.76
N ASP A 96 19.18 3.34 5.87
CA ASP A 96 20.23 4.34 6.04
C ASP A 96 21.27 4.26 4.92
N ALA A 97 21.73 3.06 4.56
CA ALA A 97 22.65 2.85 3.45
C ALA A 97 22.05 3.30 2.10
N LEU A 98 20.77 3.02 1.86
CA LEU A 98 20.08 3.46 0.65
C LEU A 98 19.92 4.98 0.61
N PHE A 99 19.61 5.63 1.72
CA PHE A 99 19.57 7.08 1.81
C PHE A 99 20.95 7.71 1.55
N ASP A 100 22.03 7.12 2.07
CA ASP A 100 23.41 7.59 1.83
C ASP A 100 23.82 7.43 0.38
N LEU A 101 23.36 6.39 -0.31
CA LEU A 101 23.57 6.18 -1.74
C LEU A 101 22.79 7.21 -2.59
N VAL A 102 21.51 7.39 -2.30
CA VAL A 102 20.62 8.24 -3.11
C VAL A 102 20.81 9.72 -2.80
N LYS A 103 21.03 10.07 -1.53
CA LYS A 103 21.10 11.45 -1.01
C LYS A 103 19.91 12.30 -1.48
N PRO A 104 18.67 11.91 -1.13
CA PRO A 104 17.49 12.65 -1.56
C PRO A 104 17.37 13.99 -0.83
N ALA A 105 16.72 14.98 -1.46
CA ALA A 105 16.36 16.22 -0.80
C ALA A 105 15.18 16.03 0.18
N PHE A 106 14.25 15.14 -0.17
CA PHE A 106 13.19 14.66 0.71
C PHE A 106 12.66 13.29 0.24
N VAL A 107 11.81 12.67 1.06
CA VAL A 107 11.25 11.34 0.82
C VAL A 107 9.73 11.43 0.69
N VAL A 108 9.16 10.70 -0.27
CA VAL A 108 7.72 10.47 -0.41
C VAL A 108 7.45 9.01 -0.13
N ALA A 109 6.72 8.71 0.94
CA ALA A 109 6.50 7.35 1.43
C ALA A 109 5.05 6.91 1.21
N SER A 110 4.86 5.75 0.58
CA SER A 110 3.58 5.05 0.48
C SER A 110 3.70 3.69 1.16
N HIS A 111 3.00 3.50 2.26
CA HIS A 111 3.03 2.27 3.08
C HIS A 111 4.48 1.77 3.34
N ALA A 112 5.32 2.67 3.85
CA ALA A 112 6.74 2.41 4.07
C ALA A 112 7.18 2.82 5.49
N PRO A 113 6.69 2.12 6.54
CA PRO A 113 6.91 2.51 7.93
C PRO A 113 8.38 2.43 8.35
N THR A 114 9.17 1.46 7.86
CA THR A 114 10.59 1.37 8.20
C THR A 114 11.40 2.48 7.55
N ALA A 115 11.06 2.84 6.29
CA ALA A 115 11.67 4.00 5.63
C ALA A 115 11.36 5.31 6.39
N ILE A 116 10.12 5.47 6.88
CA ILE A 116 9.72 6.64 7.69
C ILE A 116 10.56 6.69 8.98
N LEU A 117 10.72 5.55 9.66
CA LEU A 117 11.53 5.46 10.87
C LEU A 117 13.00 5.81 10.61
N ALA A 118 13.59 5.26 9.55
CA ALA A 118 14.98 5.52 9.16
C ALA A 118 15.22 6.98 8.73
N ALA A 119 14.23 7.60 8.09
CA ALA A 119 14.30 9.01 7.65
C ALA A 119 14.17 10.02 8.80
N ARG A 120 13.69 9.57 9.98
CA ARG A 120 13.47 10.43 11.13
C ARG A 120 14.76 11.17 11.49
N GLY A 121 14.65 12.46 11.79
CA GLY A 121 15.80 13.32 12.13
C GLY A 121 16.76 13.64 10.96
N ARG A 122 16.63 12.96 9.81
CA ARG A 122 17.54 13.11 8.65
C ARG A 122 16.89 13.79 7.45
N TYR A 123 15.66 13.41 7.13
CA TYR A 123 14.95 13.89 5.93
C TYR A 123 13.53 14.31 6.25
N ALA A 124 13.05 15.32 5.53
CA ALA A 124 11.62 15.61 5.51
C ALA A 124 10.90 14.50 4.76
N VAL A 125 9.77 14.02 5.32
CA VAL A 125 8.95 12.96 4.73
C VAL A 125 7.55 13.50 4.45
N ALA A 126 7.05 13.21 3.24
CA ALA A 126 5.63 13.27 2.92
C ALA A 126 5.10 11.83 2.79
N ALA A 127 4.02 11.51 3.47
CA ALA A 127 3.36 10.22 3.33
C ALA A 127 2.11 10.33 2.47
N VAL A 128 1.94 9.39 1.54
CA VAL A 128 0.75 9.26 0.68
C VAL A 128 0.20 7.85 0.82
N GLY A 129 -1.11 7.71 0.88
CA GLY A 129 -1.73 6.39 0.98
C GLY A 129 -3.23 6.46 1.14
N THR A 130 -3.85 5.28 1.17
CA THR A 130 -5.28 5.14 1.49
C THR A 130 -5.53 5.33 2.98
N GLY A 131 -6.79 5.39 3.39
CA GLY A 131 -7.15 5.40 4.80
C GLY A 131 -6.46 4.27 5.57
N PHE A 132 -6.46 3.06 5.01
CA PHE A 132 -5.84 1.89 5.63
C PHE A 132 -4.30 1.96 5.71
N THR A 133 -3.62 2.37 4.63
CA THR A 133 -2.15 2.34 4.57
C THR A 133 -1.49 3.52 5.26
N LEU A 134 -2.27 4.55 5.58
CA LEU A 134 -1.81 5.74 6.30
C LEU A 134 -2.74 6.03 7.50
N PRO A 135 -2.69 5.22 8.58
CA PRO A 135 -3.46 5.46 9.79
C PRO A 135 -3.17 6.82 10.42
N PRO A 136 -4.14 7.47 11.09
CA PRO A 136 -3.91 8.72 11.80
C PRO A 136 -2.76 8.62 12.82
N ALA A 137 -1.85 9.58 12.79
CA ALA A 137 -0.73 9.61 13.72
C ALA A 137 -1.09 10.17 15.11
N SER A 138 -2.26 10.78 15.26
CA SER A 138 -2.79 11.36 16.49
C SER A 138 -3.40 10.34 17.44
N MET A 139 -3.72 9.14 16.95
CA MET A 139 -4.31 8.08 17.77
C MET A 139 -3.37 7.66 18.92
N PRO A 140 -3.91 7.33 20.11
CA PRO A 140 -3.12 6.77 21.19
C PRO A 140 -2.70 5.32 20.95
N VAL A 141 -3.50 4.55 20.19
CA VAL A 141 -3.32 3.13 19.88
C VAL A 141 -4.00 2.81 18.54
N PHE A 142 -3.50 1.83 17.80
CA PHE A 142 -4.18 1.35 16.60
C PHE A 142 -5.44 0.55 16.95
N PRO A 143 -6.62 0.94 16.46
CA PRO A 143 -7.84 0.19 16.71
C PRO A 143 -7.82 -1.17 16.01
N ALA A 144 -8.68 -2.07 16.45
CA ALA A 144 -8.90 -3.34 15.81
C ALA A 144 -9.53 -3.11 14.41
N LEU A 145 -8.86 -3.60 13.38
CA LEU A 145 -9.37 -3.66 12.00
C LEU A 145 -10.26 -4.90 11.79
N ARG A 146 -10.11 -5.87 12.68
CA ARG A 146 -10.85 -7.14 12.70
C ARG A 146 -11.30 -7.41 14.14
N PRO A 147 -12.50 -6.96 14.54
CA PRO A 147 -12.99 -7.02 15.93
C PRO A 147 -12.96 -8.42 16.53
N ASP A 148 -13.23 -9.46 15.71
CA ASP A 148 -13.31 -10.85 16.17
C ASP A 148 -11.94 -11.57 16.16
N THR A 149 -10.86 -10.83 15.94
CA THR A 149 -9.50 -11.39 15.90
C THR A 149 -8.67 -10.75 17.01
N ALA A 150 -8.14 -11.57 17.90
CA ALA A 150 -7.21 -11.06 18.91
C ALA A 150 -5.87 -10.64 18.26
N SER A 151 -5.32 -9.53 18.73
CA SER A 151 -3.95 -9.15 18.38
C SER A 151 -2.98 -10.24 18.82
N PHE A 152 -2.07 -10.65 17.92
CA PHE A 152 -1.09 -11.68 18.24
C PHE A 152 0.14 -11.11 18.97
N ARG A 153 0.33 -9.78 18.92
CA ARG A 153 1.40 -9.10 19.65
C ARG A 153 0.89 -7.80 20.27
N PRO A 154 0.98 -7.64 21.59
CA PRO A 154 0.59 -6.40 22.26
C PRO A 154 1.35 -5.20 21.67
N GLU A 155 0.63 -4.13 21.32
CA GLU A 155 1.19 -2.95 20.65
C GLU A 155 2.33 -2.29 21.46
N PHE A 156 2.24 -2.32 22.81
CA PHE A 156 3.28 -1.77 23.66
C PHE A 156 4.64 -2.47 23.48
N GLN A 157 4.66 -3.78 23.15
CA GLN A 157 5.90 -4.52 22.87
C GLN A 157 6.54 -4.06 21.55
N VAL A 158 5.71 -3.78 20.53
CA VAL A 158 6.18 -3.20 19.28
C VAL A 158 6.74 -1.80 19.50
N LEU A 159 6.05 -0.99 20.31
CA LEU A 159 6.52 0.34 20.72
C LEU A 159 7.85 0.27 21.50
N GLN A 160 8.00 -0.69 22.41
CA GLN A 160 9.27 -0.91 23.12
C GLN A 160 10.42 -1.23 22.15
N THR A 161 10.19 -2.07 21.15
CA THR A 161 11.17 -2.38 20.10
C THR A 161 11.59 -1.13 19.33
N VAL A 162 10.61 -0.32 18.91
CA VAL A 162 10.88 0.95 18.21
C VAL A 162 11.66 1.90 19.09
N ASN A 163 11.27 2.07 20.34
CA ASN A 163 11.92 2.99 21.28
C ASN A 163 13.33 2.53 21.66
N ALA A 164 13.58 1.23 21.75
CA ALA A 164 14.92 0.68 21.95
C ALA A 164 15.84 1.06 20.77
N LEU A 165 15.34 0.91 19.53
CA LEU A 165 16.11 1.33 18.35
C LEU A 165 16.36 2.85 18.33
N LEU A 166 15.34 3.65 18.64
CA LEU A 166 15.48 5.12 18.69
C LEU A 166 16.52 5.54 19.73
N ALA A 167 16.54 4.88 20.91
CA ALA A 167 17.55 5.13 21.94
C ALA A 167 18.98 4.79 21.45
N GLU A 168 19.18 3.68 20.72
CA GLU A 168 20.45 3.35 20.09
C GLU A 168 20.90 4.41 19.08
N ARG A 169 19.95 5.10 18.45
CA ARG A 169 20.21 6.19 17.49
C ARG A 169 20.37 7.56 18.15
N GLY A 170 20.24 7.65 19.48
CA GLY A 170 20.25 8.93 20.22
C GLY A 170 19.02 9.78 19.98
N GLU A 171 17.92 9.19 19.54
CA GLU A 171 16.66 9.87 19.24
C GLU A 171 15.66 9.71 20.40
N ALA A 172 14.76 10.70 20.53
CA ALA A 172 13.67 10.61 21.51
C ALA A 172 12.67 9.51 21.15
N GLY A 173 12.28 8.71 22.14
CA GLY A 173 11.27 7.68 21.98
C GLY A 173 9.89 8.24 21.63
N LEU A 174 9.05 7.39 21.06
CA LEU A 174 7.66 7.69 20.73
C LEU A 174 6.77 7.49 21.97
N PRO A 175 5.79 8.35 22.23
CA PRO A 175 4.83 8.15 23.32
C PRO A 175 3.81 7.05 23.02
N CYS A 176 3.52 6.76 21.75
CA CYS A 176 2.64 5.70 21.28
C CYS A 176 3.05 5.28 19.86
N LEU A 177 2.67 4.07 19.45
CA LEU A 177 3.10 3.50 18.18
C LEU A 177 2.58 4.27 16.94
N PRO A 178 1.33 4.79 16.89
CA PRO A 178 0.86 5.58 15.76
C PRO A 178 1.71 6.82 15.45
N ARG A 179 2.43 7.39 16.44
CA ARG A 179 3.35 8.52 16.23
C ARG A 179 4.54 8.20 15.32
N LEU A 180 4.79 6.91 15.05
CA LEU A 180 5.72 6.48 13.99
C LEU A 180 5.37 7.12 12.64
N LEU A 181 4.08 7.29 12.35
CA LEU A 181 3.56 7.82 11.10
C LEU A 181 3.37 9.35 11.10
N ALA A 182 3.86 10.04 12.13
CA ALA A 182 3.85 11.51 12.21
C ALA A 182 4.97 12.07 11.33
N VAL A 183 4.61 12.52 10.14
CA VAL A 183 5.52 13.07 9.13
C VAL A 183 5.15 14.52 8.77
N LYS A 184 6.00 15.21 7.98
CA LYS A 184 5.84 16.62 7.62
C LYS A 184 4.56 16.92 6.84
N ALA A 185 4.15 16.02 5.95
CA ALA A 185 2.91 16.11 5.18
C ALA A 185 2.27 14.73 5.05
N ARG A 186 0.94 14.70 5.11
CA ARG A 186 0.15 13.47 5.02
C ARG A 186 -0.95 13.68 3.99
N LEU A 187 -0.99 12.82 2.99
CA LEU A 187 -1.93 12.88 1.85
C LEU A 187 -2.75 11.59 1.82
N VAL A 188 -3.96 11.64 2.36
CA VAL A 188 -4.85 10.48 2.48
C VAL A 188 -5.77 10.42 1.27
N GLU A 189 -5.43 9.59 0.30
CA GLU A 189 -6.19 9.37 -0.93
C GLU A 189 -7.30 8.33 -0.68
N THR A 190 -8.45 8.76 -0.17
CA THR A 190 -9.61 7.89 0.07
C THR A 190 -10.89 8.71 0.18
N ILE A 191 -12.02 8.03 0.34
CA ILE A 191 -13.30 8.61 0.74
C ILE A 191 -13.69 8.06 2.12
N GLY A 192 -14.44 8.84 2.91
CA GLY A 192 -14.72 8.49 4.31
C GLY A 192 -15.32 7.10 4.50
N VAL A 193 -16.21 6.66 3.60
CA VAL A 193 -16.86 5.34 3.68
C VAL A 193 -15.87 4.17 3.53
N LEU A 194 -14.72 4.39 2.91
CA LEU A 194 -13.66 3.37 2.73
C LEU A 194 -12.52 3.50 3.75
N ASP A 195 -12.60 4.45 4.66
CA ASP A 195 -11.57 4.66 5.67
C ASP A 195 -11.86 3.90 6.96
N PRO A 196 -11.05 2.89 7.34
CA PRO A 196 -11.26 2.16 8.58
C PRO A 196 -11.05 3.01 9.83
N TYR A 197 -10.49 4.21 9.69
CA TYR A 197 -10.21 5.15 10.79
C TYR A 197 -11.08 6.42 10.74
N VAL A 198 -12.15 6.44 9.96
CA VAL A 198 -12.99 7.63 9.74
C VAL A 198 -13.43 8.31 11.03
N ALA A 199 -13.74 7.52 12.07
CA ALA A 199 -14.23 8.03 13.35
C ALA A 199 -13.18 8.80 14.18
N VAL A 200 -11.89 8.63 13.86
CA VAL A 200 -10.76 9.18 14.63
C VAL A 200 -9.75 9.92 13.74
N ARG A 201 -10.06 10.06 12.44
CA ARG A 201 -9.16 10.76 11.51
C ARG A 201 -9.32 12.26 11.62
N ASP A 202 -8.20 12.91 11.78
CA ASP A 202 -8.03 14.36 11.74
C ASP A 202 -7.31 14.87 10.47
N ASP A 203 -6.71 13.95 9.69
CA ASP A 203 -6.11 14.30 8.39
C ASP A 203 -7.22 14.65 7.37
N PRO A 204 -7.05 15.68 6.54
CA PRO A 204 -7.96 15.92 5.43
C PRO A 204 -7.81 14.84 4.34
N TYR A 205 -8.92 14.44 3.75
CA TYR A 205 -8.89 13.61 2.55
C TYR A 205 -8.44 14.42 1.34
N VAL A 206 -7.56 13.84 0.55
CA VAL A 206 -7.19 14.37 -0.77
C VAL A 206 -8.06 13.67 -1.80
N ALA A 207 -8.59 14.41 -2.73
CA ALA A 207 -9.36 13.82 -3.82
C ALA A 207 -8.51 12.78 -4.55
N LEU A 208 -9.07 11.61 -4.78
CA LEU A 208 -8.53 10.67 -5.74
C LEU A 208 -8.37 11.42 -7.06
N SER A 209 -7.24 11.27 -7.72
CA SER A 209 -7.05 11.90 -9.03
C SER A 209 -8.20 11.44 -9.93
N PRO A 210 -8.98 12.37 -10.52
CA PRO A 210 -10.00 11.98 -11.45
C PRO A 210 -9.36 11.18 -12.59
N PRO A 211 -10.07 10.23 -13.19
CA PRO A 211 -9.63 9.59 -14.43
C PRO A 211 -9.31 10.68 -15.46
N ALA A 212 -8.29 10.42 -16.28
CA ALA A 212 -7.92 11.32 -17.37
C ALA A 212 -9.01 11.23 -18.46
N GLY A 213 -9.98 12.12 -18.43
CA GLY A 213 -11.06 12.18 -19.42
C GLY A 213 -12.31 12.83 -18.84
N PRO A 214 -13.27 13.23 -19.69
CA PRO A 214 -14.55 13.67 -19.21
C PRO A 214 -15.22 12.51 -18.46
N PHE A 215 -15.75 12.82 -17.28
CA PHE A 215 -16.61 11.89 -16.55
C PHE A 215 -17.94 11.82 -17.32
N GLU A 216 -18.10 10.81 -18.17
CA GLU A 216 -19.42 10.51 -18.68
C GLU A 216 -20.26 9.90 -17.56
N PRO A 217 -21.44 10.44 -17.27
CA PRO A 217 -22.35 9.79 -16.32
C PRO A 217 -22.52 8.34 -16.79
N LEU A 218 -22.17 7.39 -15.93
CA LEU A 218 -22.44 5.98 -16.18
C LEU A 218 -23.93 5.86 -16.50
N GLY A 219 -24.26 5.58 -17.74
CA GLY A 219 -25.60 5.09 -18.08
C GLY A 219 -25.88 3.89 -17.16
N VAL A 220 -27.13 3.51 -16.99
CA VAL A 220 -27.51 2.33 -16.22
C VAL A 220 -26.90 1.11 -16.95
N HIS A 221 -25.63 0.82 -16.70
CA HIS A 221 -24.96 -0.38 -17.17
C HIS A 221 -25.39 -1.50 -16.24
N ALA A 222 -26.32 -2.32 -16.69
CA ALA A 222 -26.70 -3.55 -16.00
C ALA A 222 -25.64 -4.63 -16.23
N GLY A 223 -24.43 -4.42 -15.76
CA GLY A 223 -23.30 -5.36 -15.91
C GLY A 223 -22.46 -5.47 -14.66
N ILE A 224 -21.65 -6.51 -14.60
CA ILE A 224 -20.72 -6.78 -13.51
C ILE A 224 -19.30 -6.71 -14.07
N PHE A 225 -18.46 -5.85 -13.50
CA PHE A 225 -17.02 -5.86 -13.70
C PHE A 225 -16.35 -6.45 -12.47
N ALA A 226 -15.58 -7.54 -12.64
CA ALA A 226 -14.93 -8.27 -11.56
C ALA A 226 -13.41 -8.31 -11.74
N THR A 227 -12.66 -7.88 -10.73
CA THR A 227 -11.22 -8.13 -10.62
C THR A 227 -10.96 -9.04 -9.44
N LEU A 228 -10.39 -10.25 -9.68
CA LEU A 228 -10.18 -11.26 -8.65
C LEU A 228 -8.73 -11.72 -8.57
N ASP A 229 -8.26 -11.93 -7.33
CA ASP A 229 -7.02 -12.64 -7.05
C ASP A 229 -7.35 -14.09 -6.65
N MET A 230 -6.95 -15.04 -7.49
CA MET A 230 -7.26 -16.47 -7.34
C MET A 230 -6.57 -17.14 -6.13
N ARG A 231 -5.75 -16.41 -5.38
CA ARG A 231 -5.18 -16.86 -4.09
C ARG A 231 -6.17 -16.76 -2.93
N GLY A 232 -7.26 -16.05 -3.11
CA GLY A 232 -8.31 -15.94 -2.10
C GLY A 232 -9.05 -17.26 -1.87
N LYS A 233 -9.39 -17.58 -0.62
CA LYS A 233 -10.10 -18.83 -0.27
C LYS A 233 -11.46 -18.97 -0.96
N GLU A 234 -12.10 -17.84 -1.26
CA GLU A 234 -13.45 -17.79 -1.86
C GLU A 234 -13.40 -17.58 -3.38
N ALA A 235 -12.20 -17.50 -3.96
CA ALA A 235 -12.05 -17.17 -5.38
C ALA A 235 -12.76 -18.17 -6.30
N ALA A 236 -12.71 -19.47 -5.99
CA ALA A 236 -13.38 -20.49 -6.79
C ALA A 236 -14.91 -20.32 -6.76
N ALA A 237 -15.50 -20.15 -5.58
CA ALA A 237 -16.95 -19.93 -5.44
C ALA A 237 -17.39 -18.62 -6.11
N THR A 238 -16.57 -17.57 -6.04
CA THR A 238 -16.84 -16.30 -6.73
C THR A 238 -16.83 -16.48 -8.25
N VAL A 239 -15.88 -17.25 -8.79
CA VAL A 239 -15.82 -17.56 -10.24
C VAL A 239 -17.04 -18.35 -10.69
N GLU A 240 -17.50 -19.32 -9.90
CA GLU A 240 -18.73 -20.06 -10.19
C GLU A 240 -19.96 -19.16 -10.22
N ALA A 241 -20.09 -18.27 -9.22
CA ALA A 241 -21.19 -17.30 -9.16
C ALA A 241 -21.16 -16.34 -10.36
N LEU A 242 -19.99 -15.82 -10.72
CA LEU A 242 -19.85 -14.97 -11.93
C LEU A 242 -20.22 -15.74 -13.21
N GLY A 243 -19.87 -17.02 -13.30
CA GLY A 243 -20.25 -17.86 -14.42
C GLY A 243 -21.76 -18.06 -14.55
N LEU A 244 -22.47 -18.19 -13.44
CA LEU A 244 -23.95 -18.26 -13.44
C LEU A 244 -24.58 -16.90 -13.83
N LEU A 245 -24.03 -15.81 -13.33
CA LEU A 245 -24.51 -14.47 -13.64
C LEU A 245 -24.28 -14.09 -15.11
N ALA A 246 -23.21 -14.56 -15.72
CA ALA A 246 -22.88 -14.33 -17.14
C ALA A 246 -23.89 -14.94 -18.11
N GLU A 247 -24.73 -15.88 -17.67
CA GLU A 247 -25.81 -16.46 -18.49
C GLU A 247 -26.99 -15.48 -18.71
N GLY A 248 -27.11 -14.45 -17.86
CA GLY A 248 -28.22 -13.49 -17.93
C GLY A 248 -27.83 -12.00 -17.83
N LEU A 249 -26.58 -11.72 -17.52
CA LEU A 249 -26.06 -10.36 -17.36
C LEU A 249 -24.71 -10.20 -18.07
N PRO A 250 -24.39 -9.02 -18.61
CA PRO A 250 -23.05 -8.72 -19.05
C PRO A 250 -22.05 -8.86 -17.88
N VAL A 251 -21.08 -9.74 -18.01
CA VAL A 251 -20.00 -9.91 -17.04
C VAL A 251 -18.68 -9.69 -17.73
N GLU A 252 -17.87 -8.79 -17.16
CA GLU A 252 -16.48 -8.58 -17.55
C GLU A 252 -15.58 -8.97 -16.38
N ALA A 253 -14.49 -9.69 -16.65
CA ALA A 253 -13.63 -10.16 -15.59
C ALA A 253 -12.14 -10.09 -15.94
N HIS A 254 -11.34 -9.68 -14.95
CA HIS A 254 -9.89 -9.83 -14.94
C HIS A 254 -9.49 -10.67 -13.73
N LEU A 255 -8.82 -11.79 -13.96
CA LEU A 255 -8.37 -12.70 -12.91
C LEU A 255 -6.85 -12.80 -12.91
N ARG A 256 -6.24 -12.85 -11.73
CA ARG A 256 -4.80 -12.99 -11.55
C ARG A 256 -4.45 -14.05 -10.51
N GLY A 257 -3.24 -14.58 -10.60
CA GLY A 257 -2.74 -15.59 -9.66
C GLY A 257 -2.90 -17.03 -10.15
N PRO A 258 -2.57 -18.02 -9.32
CA PRO A 258 -2.63 -19.44 -9.69
C PRO A 258 -4.04 -19.86 -10.11
N GLY A 259 -4.17 -20.54 -11.25
CA GLY A 259 -5.47 -20.99 -11.77
C GLY A 259 -6.28 -19.93 -12.54
N ALA A 260 -5.84 -18.66 -12.58
CA ALA A 260 -6.56 -17.58 -13.26
C ALA A 260 -6.87 -17.92 -14.74
N ALA A 261 -5.91 -18.46 -15.49
CA ALA A 261 -6.12 -18.80 -16.90
C ALA A 261 -7.22 -19.87 -17.09
N ALA A 262 -7.33 -20.85 -16.21
CA ALA A 262 -8.40 -21.85 -16.27
C ALA A 262 -9.76 -21.24 -15.91
N ALA A 263 -9.81 -20.39 -14.89
CA ALA A 263 -11.01 -19.68 -14.47
C ALA A 263 -11.49 -18.68 -15.55
N MET A 264 -10.60 -17.95 -16.20
CA MET A 264 -10.94 -17.08 -17.33
C MET A 264 -11.55 -17.86 -18.49
N ARG A 265 -10.98 -19.01 -18.85
CA ARG A 265 -11.57 -19.87 -19.88
C ARG A 265 -12.95 -20.41 -19.49
N PHE A 266 -13.16 -20.71 -18.21
CA PHE A 266 -14.48 -21.11 -17.71
C PHE A 266 -15.51 -19.97 -17.86
N LEU A 267 -15.16 -18.76 -17.45
CA LEU A 267 -16.04 -17.59 -17.58
C LEU A 267 -16.35 -17.24 -19.04
N ALA A 268 -15.32 -17.25 -19.90
CA ALA A 268 -15.52 -16.98 -21.34
C ALA A 268 -16.48 -17.99 -22.00
N ARG A 269 -16.43 -19.29 -21.63
CA ARG A 269 -17.39 -20.28 -22.13
C ARG A 269 -18.83 -20.03 -21.68
N ARG A 270 -19.04 -19.23 -20.63
CA ARG A 270 -20.37 -18.84 -20.13
C ARG A 270 -20.80 -17.45 -20.58
N GLY A 271 -20.09 -16.87 -21.55
CA GLY A 271 -20.45 -15.59 -22.14
C GLY A 271 -19.82 -14.36 -21.49
N ALA A 272 -18.99 -14.52 -20.47
CA ALA A 272 -18.27 -13.38 -19.91
C ALA A 272 -17.15 -12.88 -20.83
N VAL A 273 -16.94 -11.57 -20.88
CA VAL A 273 -15.77 -10.95 -21.48
C VAL A 273 -14.61 -11.04 -20.48
N VAL A 274 -13.47 -11.60 -20.90
CA VAL A 274 -12.31 -11.75 -20.02
C VAL A 274 -11.15 -10.91 -20.53
N HIS A 275 -10.52 -10.18 -19.61
CA HIS A 275 -9.41 -9.29 -19.88
C HIS A 275 -8.09 -9.90 -19.41
N GLU A 276 -7.07 -9.96 -20.27
CA GLU A 276 -5.72 -10.40 -19.90
C GLU A 276 -4.99 -9.39 -19.01
N ARG A 277 -5.38 -8.14 -19.10
CA ARG A 277 -4.84 -7.02 -18.30
C ARG A 277 -5.96 -6.37 -17.49
N PRO A 278 -5.63 -5.77 -16.31
CA PRO A 278 -6.62 -4.97 -15.61
C PRO A 278 -7.14 -3.87 -16.54
N ALA A 279 -8.45 -3.69 -16.63
CA ALA A 279 -9.02 -2.53 -17.30
C ALA A 279 -8.58 -1.25 -16.57
N THR A 280 -8.31 -0.21 -17.30
CA THR A 280 -8.15 1.12 -16.73
C THR A 280 -9.51 1.65 -16.30
N MET A 281 -9.59 2.42 -15.20
CA MET A 281 -10.86 3.00 -14.73
C MET A 281 -11.66 3.76 -15.80
N PRO A 282 -11.07 4.36 -16.86
CA PRO A 282 -11.82 4.95 -17.98
C PRO A 282 -12.46 3.93 -18.92
N GLU A 283 -12.07 2.66 -18.88
CA GLU A 283 -12.55 1.58 -19.74
C GLU A 283 -13.57 0.68 -19.02
N ALA A 284 -13.78 0.88 -17.75
CA ALA A 284 -14.77 0.23 -16.90
C ALA A 284 -15.89 1.21 -16.57
#